data_c4b3ebfaa607e2ba1847075b2f98cb02
#
_entry.id   c4b3ebfaa607e2ba1847075b2f98cb02
#
_cell.length_a   1.000
_cell.length_b   1.000
_cell.length_c   1.000
_cell.angle_alpha   90.00
_cell.angle_beta   90.00
_cell.angle_gamma   90.00
#
_symmetry.space_group_name_H-M   'P 1'
#
loop_
_entity.id
_entity.type
_entity.pdbx_description
1 polymer ?
#
loop_
_entity_poly.entity_id
_entity_poly.type
_entity_poly.pdbx_seq_one_letter_code
_entity_poly.pdbx_strand_id
1 'polypeptide(L)'
;MIIQATEKEVDQIITLANEFANESVFVRFDADVLIPNIKTIINNDIGVLFLAYDNAKLIGTICGIKHNDFLSDELTASELFWFVNKRKRGIGINLLNRFEVWAKKQGCKRIIMTYLSDSMPETVKTIYEKRNYKYLESNYIKEL
;
A
#
# COMPACT_ATOMS: atom_id res chain seq x y z
N MET A 1 -11.52 -12.34 2.97
CA MET A 1 -10.50 -12.65 4.01
C MET A 1 -9.29 -11.75 3.83
N ILE A 2 -8.71 -11.23 4.91
CA ILE A 2 -7.45 -10.44 4.85
C ILE A 2 -6.39 -11.14 5.71
N ILE A 3 -5.22 -11.37 5.13
CA ILE A 3 -4.06 -11.96 5.79
C ILE A 3 -2.85 -11.02 5.69
N GLN A 4 -1.88 -11.18 6.59
CA GLN A 4 -0.54 -10.65 6.40
C GLN A 4 0.24 -11.59 5.49
N ALA A 5 0.95 -11.05 4.51
CA ALA A 5 1.70 -11.83 3.54
C ALA A 5 2.88 -12.57 4.18
N THR A 6 3.18 -13.72 3.62
CA THR A 6 4.41 -14.50 3.82
C THR A 6 5.07 -14.74 2.46
N GLU A 7 6.22 -15.39 2.45
CA GLU A 7 6.89 -15.72 1.16
C GLU A 7 6.07 -16.63 0.24
N LYS A 8 5.08 -17.35 0.78
CA LYS A 8 4.21 -18.25 -0.01
C LYS A 8 3.34 -17.50 -1.00
N GLU A 9 3.02 -16.23 -0.72
CA GLU A 9 2.13 -15.42 -1.54
C GLU A 9 2.87 -14.55 -2.58
N VAL A 10 4.21 -14.60 -2.65
CA VAL A 10 5.02 -13.70 -3.51
C VAL A 10 4.57 -13.75 -4.96
N ASP A 11 4.38 -14.93 -5.55
CA ASP A 11 3.97 -15.05 -6.96
C ASP A 11 2.61 -14.41 -7.26
N GLN A 12 1.65 -14.53 -6.31
CA GLN A 12 0.35 -13.90 -6.43
C GLN A 12 0.44 -12.37 -6.29
N ILE A 13 1.33 -11.89 -5.42
CA ILE A 13 1.59 -10.46 -5.24
C ILE A 13 2.17 -9.87 -6.53
N ILE A 14 3.13 -10.55 -7.15
CA ILE A 14 3.73 -10.12 -8.41
C ILE A 14 2.67 -10.02 -9.52
N THR A 15 1.79 -11.00 -9.61
CA THR A 15 0.69 -10.98 -10.59
C THR A 15 -0.23 -9.77 -10.36
N LEU A 16 -0.62 -9.50 -9.12
CA LEU A 16 -1.48 -8.36 -8.78
C LEU A 16 -0.77 -7.01 -8.99
N ALA A 17 0.53 -6.93 -8.70
CA ALA A 17 1.33 -5.73 -8.93
C ALA A 17 1.45 -5.40 -10.42
N ASN A 18 1.59 -6.42 -11.27
CA ASN A 18 1.58 -6.23 -12.72
C ASN A 18 0.21 -5.74 -13.24
N GLU A 19 -0.89 -6.27 -12.69
CA GLU A 19 -2.23 -5.74 -13.00
C GLU A 19 -2.35 -4.26 -12.63
N PHE A 20 -1.84 -3.87 -11.46
CA PHE A 20 -1.83 -2.47 -11.03
C PHE A 20 -0.98 -1.58 -11.92
N ALA A 21 0.22 -2.01 -12.30
CA ALA A 21 1.11 -1.25 -13.19
C ALA A 21 0.46 -0.99 -14.56
N ASN A 22 -0.36 -1.90 -15.06
CA ASN A 22 -1.09 -1.73 -16.32
C ASN A 22 -2.25 -0.71 -16.22
N GLU A 23 -2.66 -0.30 -15.03
CA GLU A 23 -3.73 0.67 -14.80
C GLU A 23 -3.23 2.12 -14.64
N SER A 24 -1.91 2.34 -14.54
CA SER A 24 -1.30 3.66 -14.33
C SER A 24 -0.14 3.90 -15.28
N VAL A 25 -0.06 5.09 -15.87
CA VAL A 25 1.07 5.50 -16.69
C VAL A 25 2.32 5.86 -15.87
N PHE A 26 2.15 6.07 -14.57
CA PHE A 26 3.23 6.44 -13.66
C PHE A 26 3.90 5.24 -12.98
N VAL A 27 3.22 4.09 -12.92
CA VAL A 27 3.75 2.89 -12.26
C VAL A 27 4.58 2.08 -13.23
N ARG A 28 5.83 1.85 -12.86
CA ARG A 28 6.73 0.92 -13.57
C ARG A 28 6.80 -0.38 -12.80
N PHE A 29 6.86 -1.49 -13.52
CA PHE A 29 6.89 -2.82 -12.94
C PHE A 29 8.08 -3.61 -13.47
N ASP A 30 8.85 -4.14 -12.53
CA ASP A 30 9.94 -5.08 -12.78
C ASP A 30 9.90 -6.15 -11.68
N ALA A 31 9.60 -7.39 -12.05
CA ALA A 31 9.48 -8.50 -11.10
C ALA A 31 10.81 -8.78 -10.39
N ASP A 32 11.95 -8.67 -11.07
CA ASP A 32 13.27 -8.94 -10.51
C ASP A 32 13.66 -7.90 -9.44
N VAL A 33 13.08 -6.71 -9.49
CA VAL A 33 13.22 -5.67 -8.46
C VAL A 33 12.20 -5.85 -7.35
N LEU A 34 10.94 -6.13 -7.68
CA LEU A 34 9.86 -6.18 -6.71
C LEU A 34 9.96 -7.38 -5.78
N ILE A 35 10.36 -8.56 -6.28
CA ILE A 35 10.48 -9.80 -5.48
C ILE A 35 11.41 -9.61 -4.27
N PRO A 36 12.68 -9.18 -4.41
CA PRO A 36 13.55 -8.98 -3.26
C PRO A 36 13.03 -7.90 -2.30
N ASN A 37 12.42 -6.83 -2.81
CA ASN A 37 11.84 -5.79 -1.98
C ASN A 37 10.67 -6.31 -1.12
N ILE A 38 9.77 -7.10 -1.69
CA ILE A 38 8.68 -7.74 -0.94
C ILE A 38 9.23 -8.69 0.12
N LYS A 39 10.21 -9.53 -0.22
CA LYS A 39 10.83 -10.45 0.73
C LYS A 39 11.52 -9.69 1.88
N THR A 40 12.14 -8.57 1.59
CA THR A 40 12.72 -7.70 2.63
C THR A 40 11.66 -7.18 3.59
N ILE A 41 10.51 -6.75 3.09
CA ILE A 41 9.40 -6.28 3.93
C ILE A 41 8.79 -7.41 4.75
N ILE A 42 8.61 -8.60 4.15
CA ILE A 42 8.01 -9.77 4.82
C ILE A 42 8.92 -10.29 5.94
N ASN A 43 10.23 -10.34 5.70
CA ASN A 43 11.19 -11.01 6.59
C ASN A 43 11.82 -10.08 7.63
N ASN A 44 11.57 -8.78 7.56
CA ASN A 44 12.14 -7.81 8.48
C ASN A 44 11.03 -6.95 9.10
N ASP A 45 11.24 -6.49 10.30
CA ASP A 45 10.30 -5.62 11.01
C ASP A 45 10.37 -4.16 10.55
N ILE A 46 10.44 -3.95 9.22
CA ILE A 46 10.48 -2.62 8.62
C ILE A 46 9.15 -2.21 7.98
N GLY A 47 8.26 -3.16 7.75
CA GLY A 47 7.01 -2.88 7.07
C GLY A 47 6.00 -4.01 7.17
N VAL A 48 4.94 -3.88 6.39
CA VAL A 48 3.86 -4.87 6.32
C VAL A 48 3.26 -4.91 4.93
N LEU A 49 2.76 -6.08 4.58
CA LEU A 49 1.99 -6.29 3.36
C LEU A 49 0.75 -7.11 3.72
N PHE A 50 -0.43 -6.52 3.54
CA PHE A 50 -1.71 -7.21 3.73
C PHE A 50 -2.34 -7.56 2.39
N LEU A 51 -2.91 -8.75 2.34
CA LEU A 51 -3.53 -9.34 1.16
C LEU A 51 -5.00 -9.60 1.41
N ALA A 52 -5.84 -9.18 0.49
CA ALA A 52 -7.28 -9.43 0.53
C ALA A 52 -7.68 -10.47 -0.51
N TYR A 53 -8.36 -11.51 -0.04
CA TYR A 53 -8.86 -12.61 -0.87
C TYR A 53 -10.38 -12.60 -0.97
N ASP A 54 -10.86 -12.91 -2.18
CA ASP A 54 -12.23 -13.32 -2.45
C ASP A 54 -12.21 -14.79 -2.89
N ASN A 55 -12.73 -15.67 -2.03
CA ASN A 55 -12.49 -17.11 -2.14
C ASN A 55 -10.97 -17.39 -2.20
N ALA A 56 -10.48 -18.05 -3.23
CA ALA A 56 -9.05 -18.35 -3.41
C ALA A 56 -8.30 -17.29 -4.24
N LYS A 57 -8.98 -16.25 -4.73
CA LYS A 57 -8.36 -15.23 -5.60
C LYS A 57 -7.88 -14.03 -4.79
N LEU A 58 -6.63 -13.65 -4.98
CA LEU A 58 -6.10 -12.38 -4.48
C LEU A 58 -6.72 -11.23 -5.28
N ILE A 59 -7.36 -10.28 -4.58
CA ILE A 59 -8.11 -9.17 -5.19
C ILE A 59 -7.68 -7.80 -4.72
N GLY A 60 -6.77 -7.71 -3.77
CA GLY A 60 -6.27 -6.44 -3.29
C GLY A 60 -5.12 -6.60 -2.32
N THR A 61 -4.35 -5.54 -2.19
CA THR A 61 -3.20 -5.47 -1.31
C THR A 61 -2.98 -4.05 -0.82
N ILE A 62 -2.37 -3.91 0.35
CA ILE A 62 -1.77 -2.68 0.85
C ILE A 62 -0.40 -3.01 1.41
N CYS A 63 0.59 -2.24 1.02
CA CYS A 63 1.97 -2.36 1.49
C CYS A 63 2.44 -1.04 2.05
N GLY A 64 3.14 -1.09 3.15
CA GLY A 64 3.78 0.10 3.72
C GLY A 64 4.95 -0.25 4.63
N ILE A 65 5.72 0.76 4.95
CA ILE A 65 6.89 0.70 5.80
C ILE A 65 6.75 1.64 6.99
N LYS A 66 7.50 1.36 8.06
CA LYS A 66 7.73 2.31 9.16
C LYS A 66 9.15 2.87 9.04
N HIS A 67 9.28 4.14 9.28
CA HIS A 67 10.57 4.85 9.27
C HIS A 67 10.50 6.05 10.21
N ASN A 68 11.65 6.51 10.65
CA ASN A 68 11.71 7.77 11.39
C ASN A 68 11.56 8.94 10.43
N ASP A 69 10.82 9.95 10.85
CA ASP A 69 10.75 11.21 10.12
C ASP A 69 12.13 11.87 10.10
N PHE A 70 12.53 12.37 8.95
CA PHE A 70 13.87 12.92 8.76
C PHE A 70 14.16 14.15 9.65
N LEU A 71 13.14 14.94 9.96
CA LEU A 71 13.29 16.19 10.69
C LEU A 71 12.95 16.08 12.18
N SER A 72 12.16 15.09 12.59
CA SER A 72 11.60 15.03 13.94
C SER A 72 11.87 13.73 14.70
N ASP A 73 12.46 12.74 14.08
CA ASP A 73 12.67 11.38 14.63
C ASP A 73 11.37 10.67 15.07
N GLU A 74 10.21 11.19 14.68
CA GLU A 74 8.94 10.52 14.94
C GLU A 74 8.76 9.30 14.05
N LEU A 75 8.40 8.16 14.65
CA LEU A 75 8.10 6.96 13.87
C LEU A 75 6.82 7.17 13.06
N THR A 76 6.95 7.03 11.74
CA THR A 76 5.90 7.27 10.75
C THR A 76 5.69 6.02 9.91
N ALA A 77 4.45 5.68 9.64
CA ALA A 77 4.10 4.66 8.65
C ALA A 77 3.81 5.32 7.31
N SER A 78 4.42 4.82 6.24
CA SER A 78 4.17 5.32 4.88
C SER A 78 3.69 4.19 3.98
N GLU A 79 2.60 4.41 3.29
CA GLU A 79 2.11 3.52 2.26
C GLU A 79 3.05 3.55 1.06
N LEU A 80 3.37 2.39 0.51
CA LEU A 80 4.16 2.22 -0.70
C LEU A 80 3.28 1.96 -1.92
N PHE A 81 2.27 1.11 -1.74
CA PHE A 81 1.23 0.90 -2.74
C PHE A 81 -0.03 0.32 -2.09
N TRP A 82 -1.15 0.69 -2.64
CA TRP A 82 -2.47 0.23 -2.25
C TRP A 82 -3.32 0.01 -3.51
N PHE A 83 -3.62 -1.24 -3.79
CA PHE A 83 -4.37 -1.64 -4.98
C PHE A 83 -5.51 -2.59 -4.63
N VAL A 84 -6.66 -2.37 -5.25
CA VAL A 84 -7.83 -3.25 -5.14
C VAL A 84 -8.46 -3.40 -6.51
N ASN A 85 -8.67 -4.62 -6.93
CA ASN A 85 -9.43 -4.89 -8.15
C ASN A 85 -10.83 -4.26 -8.05
N LYS A 86 -11.23 -3.46 -9.03
CA LYS A 86 -12.41 -2.59 -9.05
C LYS A 86 -13.76 -3.33 -8.85
N ARG A 87 -13.78 -4.65 -8.94
CA ARG A 87 -15.01 -5.45 -8.86
C ARG A 87 -15.55 -5.64 -7.45
N LYS A 88 -14.82 -5.27 -6.39
CA LYS A 88 -15.25 -5.50 -5.00
C LYS A 88 -15.18 -4.22 -4.16
N ARG A 89 -16.38 -3.67 -3.87
CA ARG A 89 -16.49 -2.52 -2.96
C ARG A 89 -16.15 -2.90 -1.50
N GLY A 90 -15.57 -1.97 -0.76
CA GLY A 90 -15.30 -2.09 0.67
C GLY A 90 -13.97 -2.79 1.03
N ILE A 91 -13.38 -3.56 0.13
CA ILE A 91 -12.12 -4.28 0.38
C ILE A 91 -10.97 -3.30 0.67
N GLY A 92 -10.88 -2.21 -0.09
CA GLY A 92 -9.86 -1.18 0.13
C GLY A 92 -9.92 -0.59 1.54
N ILE A 93 -11.11 -0.26 2.01
CA ILE A 93 -11.29 0.27 3.37
C ILE A 93 -10.87 -0.76 4.43
N ASN A 94 -11.16 -2.02 4.23
CA ASN A 94 -10.75 -3.08 5.15
C ASN A 94 -9.22 -3.27 5.17
N LEU A 95 -8.56 -3.15 4.02
CA LEU A 95 -7.09 -3.15 3.94
C LEU A 95 -6.50 -1.93 4.66
N LEU A 96 -7.05 -0.74 4.42
CA LEU A 96 -6.64 0.48 5.11
C LEU A 96 -6.81 0.35 6.63
N ASN A 97 -7.93 -0.18 7.11
CA ASN A 97 -8.14 -0.46 8.54
C ASN A 97 -7.03 -1.36 9.12
N ARG A 98 -6.64 -2.41 8.39
CA ARG A 98 -5.55 -3.30 8.84
C ARG A 98 -4.21 -2.57 8.91
N PHE A 99 -3.93 -1.73 7.93
CA PHE A 99 -2.71 -0.93 7.90
C PHE A 99 -2.66 0.08 9.05
N GLU A 100 -3.74 0.81 9.32
CA GLU A 100 -3.84 1.75 10.44
C GLU A 100 -3.65 1.05 11.80
N VAL A 101 -4.26 -0.13 11.99
CA VAL A 101 -4.09 -0.93 13.21
C VAL A 101 -2.64 -1.39 13.36
N TRP A 102 -2.01 -1.82 12.28
CA TRP A 102 -0.59 -2.19 12.29
C TRP A 102 0.28 -1.00 12.66
N ALA A 103 0.14 0.14 11.99
CA ALA A 103 0.92 1.34 12.27
C ALA A 103 0.82 1.76 13.74
N LYS A 104 -0.40 1.75 14.30
CA LYS A 104 -0.61 2.04 15.72
C LYS A 104 0.10 1.05 16.64
N LYS A 105 0.04 -0.26 16.34
CA LYS A 105 0.74 -1.30 17.12
C LYS A 105 2.26 -1.16 17.05
N GLN A 106 2.78 -0.67 15.93
CA GLN A 106 4.22 -0.38 15.78
C GLN A 106 4.68 0.89 16.52
N GLY A 107 3.76 1.64 17.12
CA GLY A 107 4.08 2.90 17.81
C GLY A 107 4.22 4.10 16.88
N CYS A 108 3.79 3.97 15.62
CA CYS A 108 3.83 5.10 14.70
C CYS A 108 2.91 6.23 15.18
N LYS A 109 3.41 7.45 15.07
CA LYS A 109 2.68 8.67 15.46
C LYS A 109 1.88 9.26 14.30
N ARG A 110 2.30 8.96 13.06
CA ARG A 110 1.67 9.44 11.83
C ARG A 110 1.56 8.31 10.80
N ILE A 111 0.60 8.46 9.90
CA ILE A 111 0.44 7.62 8.72
C ILE A 111 0.40 8.55 7.52
N ILE A 112 1.25 8.29 6.53
CA ILE A 112 1.27 8.96 5.25
C ILE A 112 0.69 8.01 4.20
N MET A 113 -0.37 8.46 3.56
CA MET A 113 -1.03 7.76 2.47
C MET A 113 -0.92 8.59 1.19
N THR A 114 -0.83 7.94 0.06
CA THR A 114 -0.75 8.59 -1.24
C THR A 114 -1.91 8.18 -2.14
N TYR A 115 -2.08 8.87 -3.26
CA TYR A 115 -2.89 8.42 -4.38
C TYR A 115 -2.23 8.83 -5.69
N LEU A 116 -2.37 7.98 -6.69
CA LEU A 116 -1.94 8.33 -8.04
C LEU A 116 -3.01 9.18 -8.72
N SER A 117 -2.58 10.21 -9.44
CA SER A 117 -3.48 11.14 -10.12
C SER A 117 -4.34 10.48 -11.20
N ASP A 118 -3.93 9.32 -11.70
CA ASP A 118 -4.62 8.51 -12.71
C ASP A 118 -5.28 7.23 -12.15
N SER A 119 -5.30 7.04 -10.81
CA SER A 119 -5.88 5.87 -10.16
C SER A 119 -6.97 6.24 -9.15
N MET A 120 -8.18 6.49 -9.63
CA MET A 120 -9.38 6.85 -8.84
C MET A 120 -9.15 7.95 -7.78
N PRO A 121 -8.51 9.08 -8.12
CA PRO A 121 -8.08 10.07 -7.13
C PRO A 121 -9.22 10.63 -6.29
N GLU A 122 -10.40 10.89 -6.86
CA GLU A 122 -11.54 11.44 -6.14
C GLU A 122 -12.12 10.46 -5.11
N THR A 123 -12.17 9.17 -5.46
CA THR A 123 -12.62 8.12 -4.53
C THR A 123 -11.67 8.00 -3.34
N VAL A 124 -10.38 7.95 -3.60
CA VAL A 124 -9.34 7.81 -2.58
C VAL A 124 -9.28 9.06 -1.68
N LYS A 125 -9.34 10.25 -2.27
CA LYS A 125 -9.43 11.52 -1.54
C LYS A 125 -10.62 11.55 -0.59
N THR A 126 -11.80 11.15 -1.06
CA THR A 126 -13.01 11.09 -0.23
C THR A 126 -12.85 10.11 0.94
N ILE A 127 -12.20 8.98 0.73
CA ILE A 127 -11.90 8.01 1.79
C ILE A 127 -11.00 8.65 2.84
N TYR A 128 -9.93 9.30 2.42
CA TYR A 128 -8.98 9.95 3.33
C TYR A 128 -9.64 11.05 4.16
N GLU A 129 -10.39 11.95 3.54
CA GLU A 129 -11.09 13.04 4.21
C GLU A 129 -12.10 12.52 5.26
N LYS A 130 -12.89 11.49 4.92
CA LYS A 130 -13.82 10.84 5.87
C LYS A 130 -13.14 10.14 7.04
N ARG A 131 -11.88 9.83 6.91
CA ARG A 131 -11.06 9.19 7.97
C ARG A 131 -10.12 10.16 8.69
N ASN A 132 -10.35 11.45 8.53
CA ASN A 132 -9.58 12.52 9.16
C ASN A 132 -8.11 12.62 8.71
N TYR A 133 -7.78 12.08 7.53
CA TYR A 133 -6.52 12.43 6.89
C TYR A 133 -6.58 13.86 6.36
N LYS A 134 -5.48 14.58 6.48
CA LYS A 134 -5.33 15.93 5.96
C LYS A 134 -4.40 15.93 4.77
N TYR A 135 -4.66 16.79 3.80
CA TYR A 135 -3.74 16.98 2.68
C TYR A 135 -2.36 17.40 3.21
N LEU A 136 -1.33 16.71 2.79
CA LEU A 136 0.05 16.94 3.21
C LEU A 136 0.84 17.68 2.14
N GLU A 137 0.96 17.10 0.94
CA GLU A 137 1.81 17.63 -0.13
C GLU A 137 1.42 17.06 -1.50
N SER A 138 1.99 17.62 -2.56
CA SER A 138 1.91 17.06 -3.91
C SER A 138 3.31 16.75 -4.43
N ASN A 139 3.46 15.64 -5.13
CA ASN A 139 4.69 15.25 -5.80
C ASN A 139 4.54 15.41 -7.31
N TYR A 140 5.62 15.86 -7.96
CA TYR A 140 5.70 15.96 -9.42
C TYR A 140 6.85 15.09 -9.91
N ILE A 141 6.66 14.43 -11.04
CA ILE A 141 7.66 13.57 -11.65
C ILE A 141 8.18 14.20 -12.95
N LYS A 142 9.48 14.06 -13.18
CA LYS A 142 10.14 14.43 -14.43
C LYS A 142 11.00 13.26 -14.89
N GLU A 143 10.78 12.82 -16.11
CA GLU A 143 11.66 11.85 -16.76
C GLU A 143 12.96 12.54 -17.23
N LEU A 144 14.10 11.86 -17.06
CA LEU A 144 15.42 12.35 -17.41
C LEU A 144 15.99 11.58 -18.58
#